data_ab4b80f40b1488f8798f59273910fbd6
#
_entry.id   ab4b80f40b1488f8798f59273910fbd6
#
_cell.length_a   1.000
_cell.length_b   1.000
_cell.length_c   1.000
_cell.angle_alpha   90.00
_cell.angle_beta   90.00
_cell.angle_gamma   90.00
#
_symmetry.space_group_name_H-M   'P 1'
#
loop_
_entity.id
_entity.type
_entity.pdbx_description
1 polymer ?
#
loop_
_entity_poly.entity_id
_entity_poly.type
_entity_poly.pdbx_seq_one_letter_code
_entity_poly.pdbx_strand_id
1 'polypeptide(L)'
;MGSIDLTLRGRAKAETQMVDTCEIDRPGEAVTDPDTGVVTNTSTRIYPTPQQIAAGNPGKCKVQSKDSATANPEAGEATFTVVSRQVHIPANAADVQDGDVITMKTSELNLFTVGKQYRVSGFTPDTFDTAFRLPVKEIL
;
A
#
# COMPACT_ATOMS: atom_id res chain seq x y z
N MET A 1 -24.63 20.18 -2.57
CA MET A 1 -23.60 19.29 -3.12
C MET A 1 -23.69 17.94 -2.43
N GLY A 2 -23.84 16.87 -3.17
CA GLY A 2 -24.04 15.54 -2.61
C GLY A 2 -22.75 14.94 -2.07
N SER A 3 -22.90 13.92 -1.21
CA SER A 3 -21.78 13.20 -0.61
C SER A 3 -20.90 12.52 -1.67
N ILE A 4 -21.50 12.03 -2.75
CA ILE A 4 -20.78 11.42 -3.87
C ILE A 4 -19.85 12.44 -4.53
N ASP A 5 -20.35 13.65 -4.81
CA ASP A 5 -19.54 14.70 -5.43
C ASP A 5 -18.36 15.11 -4.55
N LEU A 6 -18.59 15.23 -3.25
CA LEU A 6 -17.52 15.54 -2.29
C LEU A 6 -16.46 14.45 -2.24
N THR A 7 -16.90 13.20 -2.28
CA THR A 7 -15.99 12.06 -2.28
C THR A 7 -15.14 12.04 -3.55
N LEU A 8 -15.74 12.25 -4.72
CA LEU A 8 -14.99 12.26 -5.99
C LEU A 8 -13.98 13.41 -6.04
N ARG A 9 -14.32 14.59 -5.51
CA ARG A 9 -13.37 15.69 -5.39
C ARG A 9 -12.23 15.36 -4.43
N GLY A 10 -12.56 14.72 -3.31
CA GLY A 10 -11.56 14.26 -2.35
C GLY A 10 -10.60 13.25 -2.96
N ARG A 11 -11.11 12.34 -3.79
CA ARG A 11 -10.29 11.37 -4.51
C ARG A 11 -9.31 12.05 -5.47
N ALA A 12 -9.81 13.01 -6.25
CA ALA A 12 -8.97 13.76 -7.18
C ALA A 12 -7.85 14.50 -6.43
N LYS A 13 -8.19 15.13 -5.31
CA LYS A 13 -7.20 15.83 -4.49
C LYS A 13 -6.19 14.88 -3.87
N ALA A 14 -6.63 13.74 -3.36
CA ALA A 14 -5.75 12.74 -2.77
C ALA A 14 -4.75 12.21 -3.79
N GLU A 15 -5.17 11.97 -5.04
CA GLU A 15 -4.30 11.50 -6.09
C GLU A 15 -3.20 12.49 -6.46
N THR A 16 -3.45 13.81 -6.32
CA THR A 16 -2.41 14.81 -6.58
C THR A 16 -1.24 14.71 -5.60
N GLN A 17 -1.44 14.11 -4.44
CA GLN A 17 -0.40 13.91 -3.44
C GLN A 17 0.35 12.59 -3.60
N MET A 18 -0.13 11.72 -4.49
CA MET A 18 0.50 10.43 -4.76
C MET A 18 1.58 10.60 -5.80
N VAL A 19 2.74 11.08 -5.34
CA VAL A 19 3.89 11.45 -6.20
C VAL A 19 4.90 10.32 -6.35
N ASP A 20 4.73 9.25 -5.59
CA ASP A 20 5.56 8.06 -5.68
C ASP A 20 4.88 7.02 -6.57
N THR A 21 5.63 6.00 -6.98
CA THR A 21 5.05 4.83 -7.64
C THR A 21 5.44 3.56 -6.93
N CYS A 22 4.55 2.59 -6.98
CA CYS A 22 4.76 1.29 -6.37
C CYS A 22 4.18 0.17 -7.23
N GLU A 23 4.52 -1.05 -6.86
CA GLU A 23 3.93 -2.26 -7.41
C GLU A 23 3.41 -3.10 -6.27
N ILE A 24 2.19 -3.62 -6.41
CA ILE A 24 1.58 -4.51 -5.43
C ILE A 24 1.43 -5.89 -6.06
N ASP A 25 2.02 -6.87 -5.43
CA ASP A 25 2.00 -8.25 -5.89
C ASP A 25 1.37 -9.13 -4.80
N ARG A 26 0.55 -10.08 -5.24
CA ARG A 26 -0.03 -11.09 -4.36
C ARG A 26 0.81 -12.34 -4.42
N PRO A 27 1.44 -12.73 -3.30
CA PRO A 27 2.22 -13.96 -3.26
C PRO A 27 1.33 -15.18 -3.56
N GLY A 28 1.83 -16.06 -4.40
CA GLY A 28 1.18 -17.33 -4.70
C GLY A 28 1.91 -18.49 -4.05
N GLU A 29 1.44 -19.70 -4.35
CA GLU A 29 2.06 -20.91 -3.85
C GLU A 29 3.40 -21.18 -4.58
N ALA A 30 4.33 -21.80 -3.86
CA ALA A 30 5.55 -22.28 -4.47
C ALA A 30 5.25 -23.47 -5.36
N VAL A 31 5.77 -23.44 -6.59
CA VAL A 31 5.66 -24.54 -7.55
C VAL A 31 7.02 -25.17 -7.74
N THR A 32 7.11 -26.50 -7.55
CA THR A 32 8.34 -27.25 -7.76
C THR A 32 8.29 -27.90 -9.14
N ASP A 33 9.32 -27.66 -9.95
CA ASP A 33 9.47 -28.33 -11.23
C ASP A 33 9.83 -29.81 -10.96
N PRO A 34 8.98 -30.77 -11.40
CA PRO A 34 9.23 -32.17 -11.15
C PRO A 34 10.49 -32.71 -11.86
N ASP A 35 10.91 -32.05 -12.93
CA ASP A 35 12.09 -32.50 -13.71
C ASP A 35 13.41 -31.96 -13.16
N THR A 36 13.42 -30.71 -12.67
CA THR A 36 14.66 -30.05 -12.23
C THR A 36 14.74 -29.88 -10.73
N GLY A 37 13.63 -30.02 -9.99
CA GLY A 37 13.58 -29.76 -8.57
C GLY A 37 13.62 -28.27 -8.20
N VAL A 38 13.61 -27.40 -9.19
CA VAL A 38 13.62 -25.95 -8.95
C VAL A 38 12.31 -25.50 -8.38
N VAL A 39 12.36 -24.74 -7.27
CA VAL A 39 11.18 -24.15 -6.64
C VAL A 39 11.01 -22.73 -7.18
N THR A 40 9.86 -22.45 -7.77
CA THR A 40 9.50 -21.12 -8.26
C THR A 40 8.37 -20.59 -7.42
N ASN A 41 8.57 -19.40 -6.85
CA ASN A 41 7.51 -18.69 -6.17
C ASN A 41 6.71 -17.90 -7.19
N THR A 42 5.41 -18.18 -7.27
CA THR A 42 4.51 -17.43 -8.15
C THR A 42 3.97 -16.21 -7.42
N SER A 43 3.89 -15.10 -8.13
CA SER A 43 3.21 -13.92 -7.62
C SER A 43 2.39 -13.30 -8.74
N THR A 44 1.30 -12.63 -8.38
CA THR A 44 0.40 -11.99 -9.33
C THR A 44 0.39 -10.49 -9.08
N ARG A 45 0.67 -9.71 -10.13
CA ARG A 45 0.57 -8.26 -10.06
C ARG A 45 -0.88 -7.85 -9.97
N ILE A 46 -1.25 -7.12 -8.89
CA ILE A 46 -2.60 -6.59 -8.72
C ILE A 46 -2.68 -5.08 -8.92
N TYR A 47 -1.53 -4.38 -8.84
CA TYR A 47 -1.48 -2.93 -9.04
C TYR A 47 -0.06 -2.48 -9.39
N PRO A 48 0.17 -1.63 -10.40
CA PRO A 48 -0.80 -1.25 -11.42
C PRO A 48 -1.00 -2.36 -12.44
N THR A 49 -2.20 -2.44 -13.00
CA THR A 49 -2.48 -3.33 -14.12
C THR A 49 -1.99 -2.71 -15.43
N PRO A 50 -1.80 -3.51 -16.51
CA PRO A 50 -1.46 -2.93 -17.81
C PRO A 50 -2.45 -1.88 -18.28
N GLN A 51 -3.73 -2.05 -17.99
CA GLN A 51 -4.78 -1.08 -18.34
C GLN A 51 -4.61 0.23 -17.56
N GLN A 52 -4.23 0.16 -16.29
CA GLN A 52 -3.98 1.35 -15.48
C GLN A 52 -2.77 2.12 -15.99
N ILE A 53 -1.70 1.42 -16.33
CA ILE A 53 -0.50 2.04 -16.92
C ILE A 53 -0.86 2.75 -18.22
N ALA A 54 -1.62 2.10 -19.10
CA ALA A 54 -2.06 2.68 -20.36
C ALA A 54 -2.94 3.91 -20.14
N ALA A 55 -3.71 3.95 -19.05
CA ALA A 55 -4.56 5.09 -18.70
C ALA A 55 -3.82 6.23 -17.98
N GLY A 56 -2.51 6.13 -17.82
CA GLY A 56 -1.68 7.17 -17.20
C GLY A 56 -1.42 6.99 -15.72
N ASN A 57 -1.73 5.81 -15.16
CA ASN A 57 -1.43 5.50 -13.76
C ASN A 57 -0.29 4.46 -13.70
N PRO A 58 0.96 4.91 -13.48
CA PRO A 58 2.10 3.99 -13.41
C PRO A 58 2.26 3.31 -12.05
N GLY A 59 1.27 3.40 -11.17
CA GLY A 59 1.32 2.88 -9.82
C GLY A 59 1.34 3.98 -8.76
N LYS A 60 0.55 5.02 -8.96
CA LYS A 60 0.51 6.18 -8.05
C LYS A 60 0.31 5.76 -6.61
N CYS A 61 1.15 6.28 -5.74
CA CYS A 61 1.06 6.02 -4.31
C CYS A 61 1.79 7.08 -3.50
N LYS A 62 1.59 7.01 -2.18
CA LYS A 62 2.46 7.71 -1.22
C LYS A 62 2.59 6.86 0.04
N VAL A 63 3.70 7.00 0.72
CA VAL A 63 3.92 6.39 2.03
C VAL A 63 3.75 7.45 3.09
N GLN A 64 3.00 7.14 4.14
CA GLN A 64 2.76 8.04 5.24
C GLN A 64 2.84 7.29 6.56
N SER A 65 3.46 7.92 7.54
CA SER A 65 3.39 7.43 8.91
C SER A 65 2.13 7.98 9.57
N LYS A 66 1.48 7.12 10.33
CA LYS A 66 0.35 7.53 11.15
C LYS A 66 0.68 7.21 12.60
N ASP A 67 0.62 8.22 13.45
CA ASP A 67 0.81 8.01 14.87
C ASP A 67 -0.40 7.25 15.41
N SER A 68 -0.15 6.08 15.96
CA SER A 68 -1.17 5.36 16.70
C SER A 68 -1.20 5.88 18.15
N ALA A 69 -2.26 5.52 18.88
CA ALA A 69 -2.37 5.92 20.26
C ALA A 69 -1.11 5.53 21.04
N THR A 70 -0.63 6.45 21.88
CA THR A 70 0.47 6.17 22.77
C THR A 70 0.11 4.97 23.65
N ALA A 71 1.00 3.98 23.70
CA ALA A 71 0.83 2.90 24.66
C ALA A 71 0.79 3.52 26.05
N ASN A 72 -0.24 3.20 26.82
CA ASN A 72 -0.40 3.75 28.15
C ASN A 72 0.30 2.82 29.15
N PRO A 73 1.56 3.11 29.52
CA PRO A 73 2.29 2.25 30.40
C PRO A 73 1.71 2.31 31.80
N GLU A 74 1.88 1.24 32.54
CA GLU A 74 1.66 1.25 33.97
C GLU A 74 2.53 2.32 34.62
N ALA A 75 2.11 2.80 35.78
CA ALA A 75 2.82 3.85 36.49
C ALA A 75 4.32 3.51 36.69
N GLY A 76 5.18 4.41 36.26
CA GLY A 76 6.62 4.28 36.37
C GLY A 76 7.34 3.75 35.13
N GLU A 77 6.62 3.37 34.12
CA GLU A 77 7.23 2.91 32.87
C GLU A 77 7.37 4.05 31.86
N ALA A 78 8.33 3.91 30.95
CA ALA A 78 8.53 4.90 29.91
C ALA A 78 7.37 4.88 28.89
N THR A 79 6.88 6.05 28.54
CA THR A 79 5.87 6.21 27.49
C THR A 79 6.53 6.13 26.14
N PHE A 80 5.98 5.38 25.21
CA PHE A 80 6.44 5.36 23.82
C PHE A 80 5.27 5.44 22.85
N THR A 81 5.52 6.04 21.71
CA THR A 81 4.55 6.16 20.65
C THR A 81 4.77 5.06 19.62
N VAL A 82 3.73 4.31 19.32
CA VAL A 82 3.77 3.32 18.25
C VAL A 82 3.48 4.05 16.93
N VAL A 83 4.44 3.99 16.01
CA VAL A 83 4.27 4.59 14.69
C VAL A 83 3.87 3.50 13.72
N SER A 84 2.73 3.65 13.10
CA SER A 84 2.27 2.76 12.04
C SER A 84 2.44 3.44 10.69
N ARG A 85 2.71 2.63 9.66
CA ARG A 85 2.86 3.13 8.30
C ARG A 85 1.64 2.77 7.48
N GLN A 86 1.33 3.63 6.53
CA GLN A 86 0.29 3.41 5.55
C GLN A 86 0.83 3.71 4.15
N VAL A 87 0.41 2.93 3.19
CA VAL A 87 0.61 3.24 1.77
C VAL A 87 -0.74 3.64 1.20
N HIS A 88 -0.81 4.82 0.61
CA HIS A 88 -2.03 5.33 0.00
C HIS A 88 -1.98 5.09 -1.50
N ILE A 89 -3.02 4.48 -2.05
CA ILE A 89 -3.22 4.31 -3.48
C ILE A 89 -4.58 4.91 -3.86
N PRO A 90 -4.83 5.19 -5.14
CA PRO A 90 -6.14 5.68 -5.54
C PRO A 90 -7.26 4.75 -5.10
N ALA A 91 -8.38 5.32 -4.67
CA ALA A 91 -9.54 4.53 -4.27
C ALA A 91 -10.00 3.62 -5.42
N ASN A 92 -10.33 2.39 -5.11
CA ASN A 92 -10.75 1.35 -6.08
C ASN A 92 -9.67 0.92 -7.06
N ALA A 93 -8.41 1.28 -6.82
CA ALA A 93 -7.33 0.92 -7.75
C ALA A 93 -7.07 -0.59 -7.82
N ALA A 94 -7.27 -1.30 -6.71
CA ALA A 94 -7.05 -2.74 -6.64
C ALA A 94 -7.85 -3.35 -5.48
N ASP A 95 -8.14 -4.64 -5.60
CA ASP A 95 -8.70 -5.42 -4.49
C ASP A 95 -7.56 -5.93 -3.61
N VAL A 96 -7.09 -5.07 -2.72
CA VAL A 96 -5.95 -5.36 -1.87
C VAL A 96 -6.38 -6.24 -0.69
N GLN A 97 -5.62 -7.28 -0.42
CA GLN A 97 -5.87 -8.23 0.66
C GLN A 97 -4.67 -8.31 1.61
N ASP A 98 -4.93 -8.82 2.81
CA ASP A 98 -3.85 -9.08 3.77
C ASP A 98 -2.82 -10.02 3.18
N GLY A 99 -1.55 -9.69 3.39
CA GLY A 99 -0.44 -10.46 2.86
C GLY A 99 0.09 -9.97 1.52
N ASP A 100 -0.64 -9.07 0.84
CA ASP A 100 -0.13 -8.47 -0.40
C ASP A 100 1.14 -7.67 -0.10
N VAL A 101 2.08 -7.69 -1.04
CA VAL A 101 3.39 -7.05 -0.88
C VAL A 101 3.49 -5.84 -1.79
N ILE A 102 3.84 -4.71 -1.20
CA ILE A 102 4.03 -3.45 -1.90
C ILE A 102 5.53 -3.19 -2.02
N THR A 103 6.02 -2.97 -3.24
CA THR A 103 7.41 -2.57 -3.48
C THR A 103 7.42 -1.14 -4.01
N MET A 104 8.15 -0.26 -3.34
CA MET A 104 8.29 1.12 -3.77
C MET A 104 9.26 1.21 -4.94
N LYS A 105 8.82 1.77 -6.05
CA LYS A 105 9.60 1.81 -7.30
C LYS A 105 10.28 3.16 -7.53
N THR A 106 9.56 4.26 -7.37
CA THR A 106 10.11 5.60 -7.57
C THR A 106 9.61 6.55 -6.50
N SER A 107 10.43 7.52 -6.14
CA SER A 107 10.05 8.64 -5.29
C SER A 107 10.87 9.85 -5.65
N GLU A 108 10.22 10.95 -6.02
CA GLU A 108 10.90 12.20 -6.34
C GLU A 108 11.39 12.93 -5.10
N LEU A 109 10.63 12.84 -4.02
CA LEU A 109 10.91 13.61 -2.81
C LEU A 109 11.82 12.89 -1.82
N ASN A 110 11.80 11.56 -1.81
CA ASN A 110 12.58 10.78 -0.86
C ASN A 110 13.13 9.52 -1.50
N LEU A 111 14.38 9.59 -1.94
CA LEU A 111 15.04 8.49 -2.61
C LEU A 111 15.23 7.26 -1.71
N PHE A 112 15.20 7.44 -0.40
CA PHE A 112 15.40 6.33 0.54
C PHE A 112 14.16 5.44 0.69
N THR A 113 13.01 5.84 0.14
CA THR A 113 11.85 4.95 0.09
C THR A 113 11.92 3.94 -1.06
N VAL A 114 12.72 4.22 -2.08
CA VAL A 114 12.83 3.36 -3.26
C VAL A 114 13.41 2.00 -2.88
N GLY A 115 12.75 0.94 -3.32
CA GLY A 115 13.16 -0.43 -3.03
C GLY A 115 12.64 -1.00 -1.71
N LYS A 116 12.03 -0.18 -0.87
CA LYS A 116 11.41 -0.68 0.37
C LYS A 116 10.19 -1.51 0.05
N GLN A 117 10.01 -2.56 0.84
CA GLN A 117 8.87 -3.46 0.70
C GLN A 117 8.02 -3.45 1.96
N TYR A 118 6.73 -3.53 1.76
CA TYR A 118 5.75 -3.52 2.84
C TYR A 118 4.72 -4.63 2.64
N ARG A 119 4.27 -5.20 3.74
CA ARG A 119 3.19 -6.20 3.72
C ARG A 119 1.92 -5.59 4.26
N VAL A 120 0.82 -5.76 3.51
CA VAL A 120 -0.49 -5.24 3.90
C VAL A 120 -1.07 -6.08 5.03
N SER A 121 -1.65 -5.41 6.02
CA SER A 121 -2.28 -6.06 7.17
C SER A 121 -3.44 -5.21 7.69
N GLY A 122 -4.65 -5.74 7.60
CA GLY A 122 -5.82 -5.12 8.21
C GLY A 122 -6.50 -4.04 7.36
N PHE A 123 -6.37 -4.08 6.04
CA PHE A 123 -7.07 -3.14 5.18
C PHE A 123 -8.54 -3.54 4.99
N THR A 124 -9.44 -2.57 5.17
CA THR A 124 -10.86 -2.70 4.90
C THR A 124 -11.35 -1.45 4.17
N PRO A 125 -11.98 -1.59 2.98
CA PRO A 125 -12.50 -0.44 2.26
C PRO A 125 -13.80 0.07 2.88
N ASP A 126 -14.01 1.38 2.82
CA ASP A 126 -15.21 2.07 3.25
C ASP A 126 -15.89 2.78 2.07
N THR A 127 -17.18 3.06 2.21
CA THR A 127 -17.99 3.62 1.12
C THR A 127 -17.46 4.97 0.62
N PHE A 128 -17.07 5.85 1.53
CA PHE A 128 -16.63 7.20 1.19
C PHE A 128 -15.11 7.38 1.23
N ASP A 129 -14.36 6.34 1.00
CA ASP A 129 -12.90 6.43 0.92
C ASP A 129 -12.47 7.39 -0.19
N THR A 130 -11.61 8.34 0.15
CA THR A 130 -10.98 9.24 -0.82
C THR A 130 -9.67 8.67 -1.34
N ALA A 131 -9.11 7.72 -0.65
CA ALA A 131 -7.94 6.93 -1.06
C ALA A 131 -8.01 5.60 -0.32
N PHE A 132 -7.39 4.57 -0.88
CA PHE A 132 -7.16 3.33 -0.15
C PHE A 132 -5.91 3.51 0.69
N ARG A 133 -6.09 3.58 2.00
CA ARG A 133 -5.01 3.73 2.97
C ARG A 133 -4.69 2.36 3.55
N LEU A 134 -3.66 1.76 3.00
CA LEU A 134 -3.29 0.38 3.30
C LEU A 134 -2.40 0.34 4.54
N PRO A 135 -2.87 -0.22 5.66
CA PRO A 135 -2.00 -0.43 6.82
C PRO A 135 -0.93 -1.44 6.44
N VAL A 136 0.32 -1.11 6.69
CA VAL A 136 1.44 -1.94 6.26
C VAL A 136 2.49 -2.09 7.35
N LYS A 137 3.26 -3.17 7.22
CA LYS A 137 4.49 -3.41 8.00
C LYS A 137 5.65 -3.54 7.03
N GLU A 138 6.75 -2.88 7.34
CA GLU A 138 7.96 -2.97 6.52
C GLU A 138 8.54 -4.38 6.60
N ILE A 139 8.93 -4.89 5.45
CA ILE A 139 9.66 -6.15 5.33
C ILE A 139 11.15 -5.81 5.35
N LEU A 140 11.83 -6.32 6.35
CA LEU A 140 13.27 -6.10 6.53
C LEU A 140 14.10 -7.19 5.86
#